data_d6f7bb543647080fa46dfb74ecc3639b
#
_entry.id   d6f7bb543647080fa46dfb74ecc3639b
#
_cell.length_a   1.000
_cell.length_b   1.000
_cell.length_c   1.000
_cell.angle_alpha   90.00
_cell.angle_beta   90.00
_cell.angle_gamma   90.00
#
_symmetry.space_group_name_H-M   'P 1'
#
loop_
_entity.id
_entity.type
_entity.pdbx_description
1 polymer ?
#
loop_
_entity_poly.entity_id
_entity_poly.type
_entity_poly.pdbx_seq_one_letter_code
_entity_poly.pdbx_strand_id
1 'polypeptide(L)'
;MTRQFCIGPLTALALPPPRLLEAAARAGADGIGVRMLPAAPGGIAHRLMDDAALLRETLAAKAATGMRILDIEMVRIGPAFDLEPYRGFFETAAALGAAHVLVAGDDPDEARTAAAFARVCEALRPYGLSADFEFMPWTAVRDLAAAKRIVAAAAQVNGGILVDALHFARAGCQLHELDDVPPGFLHYAQICDGPLRGPATLEGLIHAARCERGLPGEGGLDLKGLFDRLPAQAPICIETPSDTRAPVLGWDEWLRQAVAASRRVLRGVAGR
;
A
#
# COMPACT_ATOMS: atom_id res chain seq x y z
N MET A 1 -6.76 20.13 -7.24
CA MET A 1 -6.97 19.41 -5.95
C MET A 1 -5.61 19.13 -5.36
N THR A 2 -5.46 19.21 -4.04
CA THR A 2 -4.19 18.86 -3.35
C THR A 2 -4.06 17.35 -3.24
N ARG A 3 -2.82 16.83 -3.40
CA ARG A 3 -2.48 15.42 -3.22
C ARG A 3 -2.84 14.98 -1.79
N GLN A 4 -3.47 13.81 -1.65
CA GLN A 4 -3.90 13.27 -0.36
C GLN A 4 -2.78 12.40 0.25
N PHE A 5 -2.67 12.46 1.60
CA PHE A 5 -1.71 11.68 2.36
C PHE A 5 -2.44 10.80 3.37
N CYS A 6 -2.38 9.50 3.17
CA CYS A 6 -3.01 8.50 4.03
C CYS A 6 -1.93 7.69 4.77
N ILE A 7 -2.25 7.18 5.95
CA ILE A 7 -1.33 6.32 6.72
C ILE A 7 -1.55 4.87 6.28
N GLY A 8 -0.50 4.23 5.77
CA GLY A 8 -0.50 2.80 5.49
C GLY A 8 -0.58 1.98 6.79
N PRO A 9 -1.27 0.84 6.78
CA PRO A 9 -1.51 0.07 8.01
C PRO A 9 -0.21 -0.40 8.66
N LEU A 10 0.81 -0.72 7.87
CA LEU A 10 2.09 -1.18 8.40
C LEU A 10 2.81 -0.12 9.26
N THR A 11 2.56 1.17 9.01
CA THR A 11 3.15 2.27 9.80
C THR A 11 2.80 2.21 11.28
N ALA A 12 1.61 1.70 11.62
CA ALA A 12 1.13 1.58 13.00
C ALA A 12 0.22 0.35 13.16
N LEU A 13 0.67 -0.80 12.68
CA LEU A 13 -0.13 -2.03 12.59
C LEU A 13 -0.59 -2.57 13.97
N ALA A 14 0.06 -2.17 15.05
CA ALA A 14 -0.37 -2.51 16.41
C ALA A 14 -1.66 -1.77 16.84
N LEU A 15 -2.01 -0.66 16.18
CA LEU A 15 -3.25 0.05 16.47
C LEU A 15 -4.43 -0.60 15.73
N PRO A 16 -5.52 -0.95 16.43
CA PRO A 16 -6.74 -1.37 15.77
C PRO A 16 -7.30 -0.21 14.91
N PRO A 17 -8.01 -0.50 13.80
CA PRO A 17 -8.45 0.51 12.84
C PRO A 17 -9.19 1.72 13.42
N PRO A 18 -10.09 1.60 14.44
CA PRO A 18 -10.71 2.77 15.06
C PRO A 18 -9.69 3.72 15.68
N ARG A 19 -8.68 3.17 16.37
CA ARG A 19 -7.63 3.96 17.01
C ARG A 19 -6.66 4.56 15.99
N LEU A 20 -6.39 3.82 14.92
CA LEU A 20 -5.57 4.35 13.82
C LEU A 20 -6.24 5.53 13.11
N LEU A 21 -7.57 5.46 12.88
CA LEU A 21 -8.36 6.58 12.32
C LEU A 21 -8.25 7.85 13.19
N GLU A 22 -8.43 7.71 14.51
CA GLU A 22 -8.32 8.82 15.45
C GLU A 22 -6.89 9.42 15.47
N ALA A 23 -5.87 8.57 15.54
CA ALA A 23 -4.47 9.01 15.59
C ALA A 23 -4.04 9.66 14.27
N ALA A 24 -4.43 9.09 13.13
CA ALA A 24 -4.16 9.66 11.79
C ALA A 24 -4.84 11.02 11.59
N ALA A 25 -6.08 11.17 12.07
CA ALA A 25 -6.77 12.46 12.04
C ALA A 25 -6.03 13.52 12.87
N ARG A 26 -5.58 13.18 14.10
CA ARG A 26 -4.74 14.09 14.91
C ARG A 26 -3.41 14.43 14.25
N ALA A 27 -2.82 13.49 13.50
CA ALA A 27 -1.59 13.71 12.74
C ALA A 27 -1.80 14.57 11.48
N GLY A 28 -3.05 14.88 11.11
CA GLY A 28 -3.41 15.66 9.93
C GLY A 28 -3.33 14.86 8.63
N ALA A 29 -3.48 13.54 8.67
CA ALA A 29 -3.62 12.72 7.47
C ALA A 29 -5.03 12.86 6.87
N ASP A 30 -5.19 12.39 5.62
CA ASP A 30 -6.47 12.46 4.89
C ASP A 30 -7.24 11.11 4.95
N GLY A 31 -6.57 10.04 5.38
CA GLY A 31 -7.14 8.69 5.46
C GLY A 31 -6.17 7.68 6.03
N ILE A 32 -6.60 6.41 6.03
CA ILE A 32 -5.78 5.26 6.42
C ILE A 32 -5.95 4.11 5.43
N GLY A 33 -4.97 3.20 5.37
CA GLY A 33 -5.15 1.84 4.89
C GLY A 33 -5.52 0.90 6.04
N VAL A 34 -6.07 -0.28 5.73
CA VAL A 34 -6.43 -1.28 6.73
C VAL A 34 -5.93 -2.66 6.30
N ARG A 35 -5.16 -3.33 7.17
CA ARG A 35 -4.72 -4.71 6.92
C ARG A 35 -5.70 -5.69 7.54
N MET A 36 -6.51 -6.34 6.71
CA MET A 36 -7.51 -7.33 7.15
C MET A 36 -7.00 -8.78 7.06
N LEU A 37 -6.00 -9.04 6.24
CA LEU A 37 -5.34 -10.34 6.11
C LEU A 37 -3.84 -10.20 6.37
N PRO A 38 -3.20 -11.18 7.04
CA PRO A 38 -1.78 -11.09 7.35
C PRO A 38 -0.93 -11.18 6.08
N ALA A 39 0.16 -10.41 6.01
CA ALA A 39 1.11 -10.44 4.90
C ALA A 39 1.97 -11.71 4.88
N ALA A 40 2.02 -12.46 5.99
CA ALA A 40 2.69 -13.75 6.12
C ALA A 40 2.01 -14.55 7.23
N PRO A 41 2.17 -15.89 7.26
CA PRO A 41 1.63 -16.73 8.34
C PRO A 41 2.04 -16.21 9.73
N GLY A 42 1.08 -16.08 10.63
CA GLY A 42 1.30 -15.57 11.99
C GLY A 42 1.46 -14.05 12.11
N GLY A 43 1.39 -13.32 11.00
CA GLY A 43 1.45 -11.86 11.00
C GLY A 43 0.20 -11.20 11.58
N ILE A 44 0.35 -9.93 11.99
CA ILE A 44 -0.76 -9.13 12.51
C ILE A 44 -1.72 -8.73 11.39
N ALA A 45 -3.01 -8.86 11.65
CA ALA A 45 -4.10 -8.34 10.82
C ALA A 45 -5.33 -8.06 11.67
N HIS A 46 -6.17 -7.15 11.25
CA HIS A 46 -7.43 -6.80 11.90
C HIS A 46 -8.60 -7.37 11.07
N ARG A 47 -9.07 -8.55 11.48
CA ARG A 47 -10.05 -9.35 10.72
C ARG A 47 -11.47 -8.79 10.84
N LEU A 48 -11.68 -7.59 10.32
CA LEU A 48 -12.98 -6.89 10.36
C LEU A 48 -14.13 -7.69 9.73
N MET A 49 -13.83 -8.62 8.83
CA MET A 49 -14.82 -9.51 8.22
C MET A 49 -15.38 -10.55 9.20
N ASP A 50 -14.64 -10.86 10.27
CA ASP A 50 -15.03 -11.87 11.27
C ASP A 50 -15.40 -11.24 12.61
N ASP A 51 -15.19 -9.93 12.77
CA ASP A 51 -15.46 -9.17 14.01
C ASP A 51 -16.43 -8.01 13.72
N ALA A 52 -17.71 -8.30 13.86
CA ALA A 52 -18.77 -7.30 13.64
C ALA A 52 -18.72 -6.13 14.63
N ALA A 53 -18.16 -6.31 15.83
CA ALA A 53 -18.01 -5.24 16.80
C ALA A 53 -16.91 -4.27 16.34
N LEU A 54 -15.74 -4.80 15.99
CA LEU A 54 -14.64 -4.01 15.49
C LEU A 54 -15.00 -3.28 14.17
N LEU A 55 -15.76 -3.93 13.29
CA LEU A 55 -16.25 -3.28 12.06
C LEU A 55 -17.15 -2.08 12.39
N ARG A 56 -18.12 -2.24 13.31
CA ARG A 56 -18.99 -1.13 13.72
C ARG A 56 -18.21 0.01 14.37
N GLU A 57 -17.25 -0.30 15.24
CA GLU A 57 -16.39 0.71 15.86
C GLU A 57 -15.54 1.45 14.81
N THR A 58 -15.01 0.73 13.82
CA THR A 58 -14.24 1.31 12.72
C THR A 58 -15.10 2.27 11.88
N LEU A 59 -16.33 1.87 11.54
CA LEU A 59 -17.26 2.71 10.80
C LEU A 59 -17.66 3.96 11.60
N ALA A 60 -17.88 3.82 12.92
CA ALA A 60 -18.18 4.94 13.80
C ALA A 60 -17.00 5.91 13.90
N ALA A 61 -15.78 5.42 14.08
CA ALA A 61 -14.57 6.26 14.11
C ALA A 61 -14.32 6.95 12.76
N LYS A 62 -14.54 6.24 11.64
CA LYS A 62 -14.47 6.83 10.29
C LYS A 62 -15.45 8.00 10.14
N ALA A 63 -16.70 7.81 10.57
CA ALA A 63 -17.73 8.85 10.51
C ALA A 63 -17.39 10.04 11.41
N ALA A 64 -16.92 9.79 12.63
CA ALA A 64 -16.56 10.83 13.59
C ALA A 64 -15.35 11.65 13.17
N THR A 65 -14.36 11.03 12.50
CA THR A 65 -13.12 11.71 12.07
C THR A 65 -13.23 12.30 10.66
N GLY A 66 -14.21 11.88 9.85
CA GLY A 66 -14.31 12.24 8.43
C GLY A 66 -13.21 11.64 7.55
N MET A 67 -12.41 10.71 8.09
CA MET A 67 -11.29 10.08 7.40
C MET A 67 -11.79 9.10 6.34
N ARG A 68 -11.01 8.92 5.27
CA ARG A 68 -11.26 7.90 4.25
C ARG A 68 -10.48 6.62 4.53
N ILE A 69 -10.96 5.51 3.97
CA ILE A 69 -10.18 4.30 3.82
C ILE A 69 -9.59 4.29 2.41
N LEU A 70 -8.27 4.37 2.32
CA LEU A 70 -7.57 4.39 1.03
C LEU A 70 -7.55 2.99 0.42
N ASP A 71 -6.98 2.04 1.15
CA ASP A 71 -6.77 0.69 0.68
C ASP A 71 -7.01 -0.36 1.76
N ILE A 72 -7.21 -1.58 1.29
CA ILE A 72 -7.32 -2.77 2.14
C ILE A 72 -6.22 -3.75 1.74
N GLU A 73 -5.51 -4.30 2.71
CA GLU A 73 -4.44 -5.27 2.53
C GLU A 73 -4.81 -6.64 3.10
N MET A 74 -4.42 -7.76 2.47
CA MET A 74 -3.96 -7.88 1.09
C MET A 74 -4.42 -9.18 0.48
N VAL A 75 -4.63 -9.17 -0.82
CA VAL A 75 -4.81 -10.39 -1.62
C VAL A 75 -3.44 -10.89 -2.04
N ARG A 76 -3.19 -12.20 -1.89
CA ARG A 76 -1.94 -12.82 -2.31
C ARG A 76 -2.21 -13.90 -3.34
N ILE A 77 -1.69 -13.71 -4.57
CA ILE A 77 -1.84 -14.65 -5.68
C ILE A 77 -0.66 -15.60 -5.68
N GLY A 78 -0.92 -16.87 -5.41
CA GLY A 78 0.05 -17.96 -5.50
C GLY A 78 -0.37 -19.00 -6.53
N PRO A 79 0.41 -20.09 -6.74
CA PRO A 79 0.12 -21.14 -7.73
C PRO A 79 -1.26 -21.81 -7.58
N ALA A 80 -1.75 -21.92 -6.34
CA ALA A 80 -3.06 -22.49 -6.00
C ALA A 80 -4.07 -21.41 -5.59
N PHE A 81 -4.03 -20.24 -6.24
CA PHE A 81 -4.90 -19.13 -5.89
C PHE A 81 -6.38 -19.47 -6.09
N ASP A 82 -7.15 -19.35 -5.00
CA ASP A 82 -8.61 -19.43 -5.00
C ASP A 82 -9.19 -18.07 -4.56
N LEU A 83 -10.19 -17.61 -5.30
CA LEU A 83 -10.84 -16.32 -5.06
C LEU A 83 -11.93 -16.41 -3.99
N GLU A 84 -12.56 -17.57 -3.83
CA GLU A 84 -13.74 -17.73 -2.97
C GLU A 84 -13.51 -17.31 -1.51
N PRO A 85 -12.36 -17.63 -0.88
CA PRO A 85 -12.06 -17.16 0.48
C PRO A 85 -11.99 -15.64 0.65
N TYR A 86 -11.84 -14.88 -0.44
CA TYR A 86 -11.75 -13.42 -0.38
C TYR A 86 -13.10 -12.70 -0.48
N ARG A 87 -14.21 -13.41 -0.64
CA ARG A 87 -15.55 -12.79 -0.77
C ARG A 87 -15.86 -11.85 0.41
N GLY A 88 -15.78 -12.33 1.64
CA GLY A 88 -16.02 -11.53 2.84
C GLY A 88 -15.03 -10.37 3.00
N PHE A 89 -13.81 -10.54 2.52
CA PHE A 89 -12.80 -9.47 2.48
C PHE A 89 -13.24 -8.35 1.53
N PHE A 90 -13.75 -8.65 0.33
CA PHE A 90 -14.22 -7.66 -0.64
C PHE A 90 -15.49 -6.94 -0.17
N GLU A 91 -16.44 -7.69 0.41
CA GLU A 91 -17.66 -7.13 0.99
C GLU A 91 -17.35 -6.16 2.14
N THR A 92 -16.39 -6.51 3.00
CA THR A 92 -15.95 -5.65 4.10
C THR A 92 -15.20 -4.42 3.59
N ALA A 93 -14.35 -4.56 2.56
CA ALA A 93 -13.70 -3.43 1.91
C ALA A 93 -14.72 -2.43 1.35
N ALA A 94 -15.77 -2.93 0.69
CA ALA A 94 -16.87 -2.12 0.18
C ALA A 94 -17.66 -1.42 1.32
N ALA A 95 -17.97 -2.14 2.39
CA ALA A 95 -18.67 -1.59 3.56
C ALA A 95 -17.86 -0.47 4.23
N LEU A 96 -16.54 -0.59 4.27
CA LEU A 96 -15.64 0.46 4.75
C LEU A 96 -15.54 1.65 3.78
N GLY A 97 -15.99 1.49 2.54
CA GLY A 97 -15.84 2.49 1.48
C GLY A 97 -14.38 2.70 1.11
N ALA A 98 -13.61 1.62 1.04
CA ALA A 98 -12.24 1.65 0.54
C ALA A 98 -12.22 2.00 -0.96
N ALA A 99 -11.09 2.48 -1.44
CA ALA A 99 -10.90 2.76 -2.87
C ALA A 99 -10.12 1.63 -3.57
N HIS A 100 -9.15 1.03 -2.88
CA HIS A 100 -8.17 0.13 -3.46
C HIS A 100 -8.01 -1.16 -2.66
N VAL A 101 -7.58 -2.22 -3.34
CA VAL A 101 -7.16 -3.49 -2.74
C VAL A 101 -5.73 -3.78 -3.18
N LEU A 102 -4.81 -3.89 -2.22
CA LEU A 102 -3.43 -4.27 -2.48
C LEU A 102 -3.35 -5.76 -2.84
N VAL A 103 -2.68 -6.07 -3.94
CA VAL A 103 -2.46 -7.43 -4.45
C VAL A 103 -0.96 -7.70 -4.58
N ALA A 104 -0.50 -8.84 -4.10
CA ALA A 104 0.87 -9.32 -4.29
C ALA A 104 0.90 -10.70 -4.98
N GLY A 105 1.99 -11.02 -5.67
CA GLY A 105 2.10 -12.24 -6.47
C GLY A 105 3.31 -13.10 -6.14
N ASP A 106 3.05 -14.35 -5.74
CA ASP A 106 4.07 -15.36 -5.45
C ASP A 106 4.04 -16.56 -6.43
N ASP A 107 3.26 -16.45 -7.51
CA ASP A 107 3.23 -17.47 -8.56
C ASP A 107 4.28 -17.13 -9.63
N PRO A 108 5.25 -18.03 -9.90
CA PRO A 108 6.26 -17.81 -10.93
C PRO A 108 5.72 -17.87 -12.37
N ASP A 109 4.50 -18.36 -12.58
CA ASP A 109 3.81 -18.36 -13.87
C ASP A 109 3.08 -17.01 -14.07
N GLU A 110 3.68 -16.12 -14.87
CA GLU A 110 3.11 -14.79 -15.14
C GLU A 110 1.73 -14.88 -15.82
N ALA A 111 1.49 -15.84 -16.70
CA ALA A 111 0.21 -15.97 -17.40
C ALA A 111 -0.90 -16.38 -16.42
N ARG A 112 -0.61 -17.32 -15.50
CA ARG A 112 -1.54 -17.72 -14.44
C ARG A 112 -1.77 -16.59 -13.45
N THR A 113 -0.72 -15.84 -13.09
CA THR A 113 -0.82 -14.65 -12.25
C THR A 113 -1.71 -13.59 -12.89
N ALA A 114 -1.54 -13.29 -14.17
CA ALA A 114 -2.36 -12.32 -14.90
C ALA A 114 -3.84 -12.75 -14.95
N ALA A 115 -4.10 -14.03 -15.23
CA ALA A 115 -5.46 -14.59 -15.23
C ALA A 115 -6.11 -14.53 -13.83
N ALA A 116 -5.35 -14.81 -12.76
CA ALA A 116 -5.83 -14.70 -11.38
C ALA A 116 -6.10 -13.24 -11.01
N PHE A 117 -5.20 -12.32 -11.39
CA PHE A 117 -5.37 -10.88 -11.16
C PHE A 117 -6.60 -10.33 -11.90
N ALA A 118 -6.85 -10.77 -13.13
CA ALA A 118 -8.06 -10.41 -13.87
C ALA A 118 -9.33 -10.82 -13.09
N ARG A 119 -9.37 -12.04 -12.54
CA ARG A 119 -10.51 -12.51 -11.71
C ARG A 119 -10.69 -11.67 -10.44
N VAL A 120 -9.58 -11.24 -9.80
CA VAL A 120 -9.64 -10.32 -8.64
C VAL A 120 -10.26 -8.99 -9.07
N CYS A 121 -9.81 -8.39 -10.16
CA CYS A 121 -10.35 -7.14 -10.69
C CYS A 121 -11.86 -7.27 -11.01
N GLU A 122 -12.26 -8.36 -11.67
CA GLU A 122 -13.68 -8.63 -11.99
C GLU A 122 -14.54 -8.74 -10.71
N ALA A 123 -14.04 -9.42 -9.67
CA ALA A 123 -14.74 -9.56 -8.40
C ALA A 123 -14.86 -8.23 -7.63
N LEU A 124 -13.89 -7.32 -7.77
CA LEU A 124 -13.89 -6.00 -7.14
C LEU A 124 -14.75 -4.96 -7.87
N ARG A 125 -14.95 -5.13 -9.18
CA ARG A 125 -15.66 -4.16 -10.02
C ARG A 125 -17.08 -3.82 -9.54
N PRO A 126 -17.92 -4.78 -9.10
CA PRO A 126 -19.27 -4.47 -8.59
C PRO A 126 -19.26 -3.56 -7.35
N TYR A 127 -18.17 -3.55 -6.61
CA TYR A 127 -17.97 -2.73 -5.41
C TYR A 127 -17.33 -1.37 -5.71
N GLY A 128 -16.95 -1.10 -6.97
CA GLY A 128 -16.24 0.12 -7.35
C GLY A 128 -14.79 0.19 -6.84
N LEU A 129 -14.19 -0.96 -6.49
CA LEU A 129 -12.83 -1.08 -6.00
C LEU A 129 -11.83 -1.33 -7.13
N SER A 130 -10.63 -0.79 -7.01
CA SER A 130 -9.49 -1.22 -7.84
C SER A 130 -8.70 -2.35 -7.18
N ALA A 131 -7.98 -3.12 -8.01
CA ALA A 131 -6.92 -4.02 -7.58
C ALA A 131 -5.58 -3.42 -7.99
N ASP A 132 -4.66 -3.24 -7.04
CA ASP A 132 -3.38 -2.60 -7.29
C ASP A 132 -2.23 -3.56 -7.00
N PHE A 133 -1.51 -3.95 -8.05
CA PHE A 133 -0.48 -4.98 -7.98
C PHE A 133 0.84 -4.40 -7.47
N GLU A 134 1.23 -4.78 -6.26
CA GLU A 134 2.50 -4.41 -5.66
C GLU A 134 3.60 -5.40 -6.05
N PHE A 135 4.67 -4.91 -6.68
CA PHE A 135 5.88 -5.70 -6.91
C PHE A 135 6.85 -5.57 -5.73
N MET A 136 7.45 -6.69 -5.34
CA MET A 136 8.41 -6.76 -4.24
C MET A 136 9.60 -7.64 -4.62
N PRO A 137 10.85 -7.24 -4.36
CA PRO A 137 12.07 -7.95 -4.83
C PRO A 137 12.17 -9.42 -4.42
N TRP A 138 11.45 -9.83 -3.36
CA TRP A 138 11.47 -11.18 -2.81
C TRP A 138 10.26 -12.03 -3.21
N THR A 139 9.36 -11.53 -4.03
CA THR A 139 8.20 -12.27 -4.55
C THR A 139 8.46 -12.76 -5.97
N ALA A 140 7.53 -13.50 -6.56
CA ALA A 140 7.63 -13.87 -7.97
C ALA A 140 7.51 -12.67 -8.89
N VAL A 141 6.70 -11.65 -8.51
CA VAL A 141 6.59 -10.38 -9.22
C VAL A 141 7.56 -9.39 -8.59
N ARG A 142 8.78 -9.34 -9.10
CA ARG A 142 9.95 -8.76 -8.43
C ARG A 142 10.14 -7.27 -8.69
N ASP A 143 9.66 -6.76 -9.83
CA ASP A 143 10.00 -5.45 -10.36
C ASP A 143 8.83 -4.84 -11.14
N LEU A 144 8.99 -3.57 -11.49
CA LEU A 144 8.01 -2.82 -12.26
C LEU A 144 7.72 -3.47 -13.63
N ALA A 145 8.75 -4.03 -14.29
CA ALA A 145 8.58 -4.62 -15.61
C ALA A 145 7.65 -5.85 -15.56
N ALA A 146 7.80 -6.72 -14.54
CA ALA A 146 6.91 -7.85 -14.31
C ALA A 146 5.47 -7.39 -14.00
N ALA A 147 5.31 -6.40 -13.10
CA ALA A 147 3.99 -5.86 -12.78
C ALA A 147 3.30 -5.25 -14.02
N LYS A 148 4.04 -4.52 -14.85
CA LYS A 148 3.52 -3.98 -16.14
C LYS A 148 2.98 -5.08 -17.05
N ARG A 149 3.73 -6.17 -17.24
CA ARG A 149 3.29 -7.29 -18.10
C ARG A 149 2.01 -7.95 -17.55
N ILE A 150 1.94 -8.20 -16.25
CA ILE A 150 0.81 -8.85 -15.60
C ILE A 150 -0.44 -7.97 -15.69
N VAL A 151 -0.35 -6.69 -15.33
CA VAL A 151 -1.50 -5.78 -15.36
C VAL A 151 -2.00 -5.55 -16.79
N ALA A 152 -1.08 -5.40 -17.76
CA ALA A 152 -1.44 -5.27 -19.16
C ALA A 152 -2.10 -6.55 -19.71
N ALA A 153 -1.57 -7.73 -19.36
CA ALA A 153 -2.14 -9.01 -19.80
C ALA A 153 -3.52 -9.30 -19.17
N ALA A 154 -3.74 -8.86 -17.93
CA ALA A 154 -5.05 -8.96 -17.27
C ALA A 154 -6.12 -8.09 -17.94
N ALA A 155 -5.75 -7.00 -18.60
CA ALA A 155 -6.61 -6.13 -19.41
C ALA A 155 -7.88 -5.65 -18.68
N GLN A 156 -7.79 -5.33 -17.38
CA GLN A 156 -8.91 -4.88 -16.56
C GLN A 156 -8.86 -3.39 -16.30
N VAL A 157 -10.01 -2.71 -16.43
CA VAL A 157 -10.11 -1.24 -16.30
C VAL A 157 -9.86 -0.72 -14.87
N ASN A 158 -10.04 -1.58 -13.87
CA ASN A 158 -9.80 -1.31 -12.45
C ASN A 158 -8.55 -2.01 -11.91
N GLY A 159 -7.70 -2.53 -12.80
CA GLY A 159 -6.40 -3.07 -12.45
C GLY A 159 -5.31 -2.01 -12.53
N GLY A 160 -4.46 -1.93 -11.50
CA GLY A 160 -3.37 -0.97 -11.43
C GLY A 160 -2.08 -1.57 -10.88
N ILE A 161 -1.06 -0.73 -10.81
CA ILE A 161 0.26 -1.04 -10.25
C ILE A 161 0.46 -0.14 -9.04
N LEU A 162 0.72 -0.74 -7.89
CA LEU A 162 1.16 -0.01 -6.70
C LEU A 162 2.68 0.15 -6.74
N VAL A 163 3.13 1.39 -6.75
CA VAL A 163 4.54 1.74 -6.68
C VAL A 163 4.89 2.12 -5.24
N ASP A 164 5.56 1.23 -4.52
CA ASP A 164 6.19 1.52 -3.24
C ASP A 164 7.62 2.01 -3.46
N ALA A 165 8.00 3.13 -2.85
CA ALA A 165 9.31 3.77 -3.05
C ALA A 165 10.48 2.86 -2.65
N LEU A 166 10.34 2.09 -1.56
CA LEU A 166 11.38 1.15 -1.13
C LEU A 166 11.50 -0.02 -2.09
N HIS A 167 10.37 -0.63 -2.46
CA HIS A 167 10.37 -1.78 -3.37
C HIS A 167 10.88 -1.40 -4.76
N PHE A 168 10.52 -0.23 -5.27
CA PHE A 168 11.05 0.31 -6.51
C PHE A 168 12.58 0.40 -6.47
N ALA A 169 13.13 1.01 -5.42
CA ALA A 169 14.58 1.15 -5.26
C ALA A 169 15.28 -0.21 -5.04
N ARG A 170 14.70 -1.11 -4.24
CA ARG A 170 15.29 -2.43 -3.93
C ARG A 170 15.20 -3.41 -5.09
N ALA A 171 14.22 -3.25 -5.97
CA ALA A 171 14.14 -3.98 -7.24
C ALA A 171 15.15 -3.49 -8.29
N GLY A 172 15.86 -2.39 -8.04
CA GLY A 172 16.79 -1.79 -8.99
C GLY A 172 16.12 -1.10 -10.18
N CYS A 173 14.81 -0.81 -10.07
CA CYS A 173 14.05 -0.11 -11.09
C CYS A 173 14.62 1.30 -11.35
N GLN A 174 14.55 1.73 -12.61
CA GLN A 174 15.02 3.04 -13.01
C GLN A 174 13.85 3.98 -13.22
N LEU A 175 14.01 5.26 -12.88
CA LEU A 175 12.94 6.24 -12.97
C LEU A 175 12.29 6.33 -14.36
N HIS A 176 13.08 6.21 -15.44
CA HIS A 176 12.54 6.25 -16.79
C HIS A 176 11.59 5.09 -17.14
N GLU A 177 11.65 3.96 -16.40
CA GLU A 177 10.72 2.84 -16.61
C GLU A 177 9.28 3.19 -16.25
N LEU A 178 9.07 4.24 -15.45
CA LEU A 178 7.74 4.76 -15.14
C LEU A 178 7.15 5.59 -16.28
N ASP A 179 7.99 6.15 -17.16
CA ASP A 179 7.52 7.03 -18.23
C ASP A 179 6.59 6.30 -19.23
N ASP A 180 6.78 4.98 -19.38
CA ASP A 180 5.97 4.10 -20.23
C ASP A 180 4.76 3.47 -19.51
N VAL A 181 4.58 3.71 -18.21
CA VAL A 181 3.41 3.20 -17.49
C VAL A 181 2.20 4.09 -17.78
N PRO A 182 1.10 3.53 -18.32
CA PRO A 182 -0.11 4.33 -18.52
C PRO A 182 -0.56 4.99 -17.20
N PRO A 183 -0.87 6.30 -17.19
CA PRO A 183 -1.33 6.97 -15.96
C PRO A 183 -2.51 6.29 -15.29
N GLY A 184 -3.41 5.66 -16.07
CA GLY A 184 -4.56 4.90 -15.56
C GLY A 184 -4.20 3.60 -14.83
N PHE A 185 -2.92 3.18 -14.82
CA PHE A 185 -2.46 2.04 -14.02
C PHE A 185 -1.87 2.48 -12.67
N LEU A 186 -1.79 3.77 -12.38
CA LEU A 186 -1.14 4.32 -11.20
C LEU A 186 -2.20 5.01 -10.31
N HIS A 187 -2.96 4.21 -9.56
CA HIS A 187 -4.08 4.72 -8.77
C HIS A 187 -3.62 5.40 -7.49
N TYR A 188 -2.61 4.86 -6.81
CA TYR A 188 -1.95 5.43 -5.63
C TYR A 188 -0.51 4.92 -5.52
N ALA A 189 0.26 5.46 -4.59
CA ALA A 189 1.65 5.03 -4.37
C ALA A 189 1.99 5.05 -2.89
N GLN A 190 3.01 4.28 -2.49
CA GLN A 190 3.51 4.25 -1.12
C GLN A 190 4.82 5.03 -0.99
N ILE A 191 4.91 5.83 0.08
CA ILE A 191 6.09 6.62 0.41
C ILE A 191 6.71 6.19 1.73
N CYS A 192 8.00 5.97 1.70
CA CYS A 192 8.90 5.88 2.82
C CYS A 192 10.29 6.31 2.38
N ASP A 193 11.29 6.14 3.22
CA ASP A 193 12.68 6.30 2.84
C ASP A 193 13.53 5.17 3.43
N GLY A 194 14.79 5.12 3.07
CA GLY A 194 15.75 4.17 3.56
C GLY A 194 17.15 4.46 3.00
N PRO A 195 18.19 3.77 3.48
CA PRO A 195 19.53 3.92 2.93
C PRO A 195 19.55 3.70 1.42
N LEU A 196 20.38 4.43 0.69
CA LEU A 196 20.51 4.28 -0.78
C LEU A 196 20.84 2.83 -1.15
N ARG A 197 21.72 2.18 -0.41
CA ARG A 197 22.02 0.76 -0.57
C ARG A 197 21.20 -0.05 0.43
N GLY A 198 20.43 -1.02 -0.07
CA GLY A 198 19.67 -1.94 0.76
C GLY A 198 20.55 -3.01 1.41
N PRO A 199 19.98 -3.78 2.34
CA PRO A 199 20.60 -4.99 2.88
C PRO A 199 21.00 -5.96 1.77
N ALA A 200 22.11 -6.69 1.97
CA ALA A 200 22.62 -7.63 0.99
C ALA A 200 21.91 -9.00 1.02
N THR A 201 21.21 -9.30 2.10
CA THR A 201 20.51 -10.58 2.28
C THR A 201 19.01 -10.43 2.07
N LEU A 202 18.36 -11.51 1.63
CA LEU A 202 16.91 -11.56 1.47
C LEU A 202 16.18 -11.29 2.79
N GLU A 203 16.65 -11.89 3.88
CA GLU A 203 16.11 -11.68 5.22
C GLU A 203 16.22 -10.21 5.64
N GLY A 204 17.38 -9.59 5.41
CA GLY A 204 17.60 -8.17 5.69
C GLY A 204 16.70 -7.25 4.87
N LEU A 205 16.47 -7.57 3.58
CA LEU A 205 15.53 -6.83 2.73
C LEU A 205 14.10 -6.90 3.27
N ILE A 206 13.65 -8.09 3.65
CA ILE A 206 12.30 -8.30 4.20
C ILE A 206 12.16 -7.60 5.56
N HIS A 207 13.17 -7.72 6.44
CA HIS A 207 13.16 -7.04 7.73
C HIS A 207 13.12 -5.52 7.57
N ALA A 208 14.01 -4.94 6.75
CA ALA A 208 14.01 -3.50 6.49
C ALA A 208 12.65 -3.01 5.96
N ALA A 209 12.02 -3.77 5.06
CA ALA A 209 10.74 -3.40 4.48
C ALA A 209 9.55 -3.50 5.46
N ARG A 210 9.58 -4.45 6.39
CA ARG A 210 8.45 -4.74 7.29
C ARG A 210 8.57 -4.10 8.66
N CYS A 211 9.81 -3.80 9.09
CA CYS A 211 10.10 -3.42 10.48
C CYS A 211 10.84 -2.08 10.61
N GLU A 212 11.62 -1.65 9.59
CA GLU A 212 12.53 -0.51 9.77
C GLU A 212 12.67 0.29 8.47
N ARG A 213 11.69 1.13 8.19
CA ARG A 213 11.75 2.14 7.14
C ARG A 213 12.03 3.52 7.73
N GLY A 214 12.77 4.37 6.99
CA GLY A 214 12.99 5.76 7.33
C GLY A 214 11.77 6.63 7.04
N LEU A 215 11.64 7.73 7.74
CA LEU A 215 10.72 8.80 7.35
C LEU A 215 11.18 9.44 6.04
N PRO A 216 10.27 9.89 5.17
CA PRO A 216 10.63 10.54 3.92
C PRO A 216 11.60 11.71 4.11
N GLY A 217 12.74 11.65 3.42
CA GLY A 217 13.85 12.62 3.51
C GLY A 217 14.92 12.31 4.55
N GLU A 218 14.82 11.18 5.25
CA GLU A 218 15.89 10.72 6.17
C GLU A 218 16.86 9.74 5.50
N GLY A 219 16.50 9.17 4.37
CA GLY A 219 17.31 8.20 3.64
C GLY A 219 17.98 8.77 2.40
N GLY A 220 18.19 7.90 1.40
CA GLY A 220 18.86 8.26 0.16
C GLY A 220 18.08 7.88 -1.09
N LEU A 221 16.77 7.58 -0.98
CA LEU A 221 15.94 7.27 -2.13
C LEU A 221 15.59 8.56 -2.89
N ASP A 222 15.59 8.51 -4.23
CA ASP A 222 15.16 9.64 -5.05
C ASP A 222 13.63 9.77 -5.07
N LEU A 223 13.07 10.15 -3.92
CA LEU A 223 11.64 10.30 -3.75
C LEU A 223 11.08 11.39 -4.67
N LYS A 224 11.81 12.50 -4.83
CA LYS A 224 11.36 13.59 -5.69
C LYS A 224 11.25 13.12 -7.15
N GLY A 225 12.29 12.49 -7.68
CA GLY A 225 12.31 11.96 -9.04
C GLY A 225 11.24 10.90 -9.27
N LEU A 226 10.99 10.04 -8.26
CA LEU A 226 9.94 9.02 -8.34
C LEU A 226 8.55 9.65 -8.42
N PHE A 227 8.20 10.52 -7.47
CA PHE A 227 6.86 11.10 -7.36
C PHE A 227 6.56 12.16 -8.41
N ASP A 228 7.57 12.76 -9.06
CA ASP A 228 7.39 13.63 -10.23
C ASP A 228 6.89 12.82 -11.47
N ARG A 229 7.11 11.50 -11.50
CA ARG A 229 6.66 10.61 -12.58
C ARG A 229 5.33 9.92 -12.34
N LEU A 230 4.75 10.10 -11.16
CA LEU A 230 3.43 9.57 -10.81
C LEU A 230 2.34 10.62 -11.06
N PRO A 231 1.09 10.20 -11.30
CA PRO A 231 0.00 11.16 -11.48
C PRO A 231 -0.09 12.15 -10.33
N ALA A 232 -0.21 13.44 -10.65
CA ALA A 232 -0.21 14.53 -9.66
C ALA A 232 -1.29 14.37 -8.58
N GLN A 233 -2.41 13.73 -8.93
CA GLN A 233 -3.55 13.55 -8.05
C GLN A 233 -3.56 12.18 -7.32
N ALA A 234 -2.65 11.27 -7.66
CA ALA A 234 -2.58 9.96 -7.01
C ALA A 234 -2.37 10.13 -5.50
N PRO A 235 -3.24 9.54 -4.66
CA PRO A 235 -3.06 9.54 -3.21
C PRO A 235 -1.72 8.91 -2.82
N ILE A 236 -1.18 9.37 -1.71
CA ILE A 236 0.06 8.85 -1.13
C ILE A 236 -0.26 8.08 0.13
N CYS A 237 0.12 6.81 0.15
CA CYS A 237 0.08 5.96 1.33
C CYS A 237 1.45 6.06 2.03
N ILE A 238 1.47 6.57 3.26
CA ILE A 238 2.70 6.69 4.06
C ILE A 238 2.92 5.36 4.75
N GLU A 239 3.99 4.65 4.35
CA GLU A 239 4.29 3.33 4.90
C GLU A 239 5.69 3.29 5.52
N THR A 240 5.76 3.71 6.78
CA THR A 240 7.00 3.90 7.55
C THR A 240 7.00 3.08 8.85
N PRO A 241 6.97 1.73 8.78
CA PRO A 241 7.12 0.92 9.99
C PRO A 241 8.47 1.18 10.66
N SER A 242 8.49 1.24 11.99
CA SER A 242 9.72 1.27 12.77
C SER A 242 9.51 0.62 14.13
N ASP A 243 10.01 -0.59 14.29
CA ASP A 243 9.95 -1.34 15.56
C ASP A 243 10.85 -0.72 16.64
N THR A 244 11.83 0.10 16.24
CA THR A 244 12.75 0.75 17.16
C THR A 244 12.28 2.15 17.56
N ARG A 245 11.76 2.96 16.64
CA ARG A 245 11.44 4.38 16.89
C ARG A 245 9.99 4.61 17.32
N ALA A 246 9.05 3.97 16.66
CA ALA A 246 7.63 4.19 16.90
C ALA A 246 7.21 3.87 18.36
N PRO A 247 7.64 2.75 18.98
CA PRO A 247 7.31 2.48 20.39
C PRO A 247 7.90 3.49 21.37
N VAL A 248 9.06 4.06 21.07
CA VAL A 248 9.73 5.06 21.92
C VAL A 248 9.04 6.42 21.83
N LEU A 249 8.66 6.84 20.63
CA LEU A 249 8.00 8.14 20.38
C LEU A 249 6.52 8.13 20.76
N GLY A 250 5.89 6.96 20.71
CA GLY A 250 4.45 6.81 20.74
C GLY A 250 3.79 7.09 19.39
N TRP A 251 2.64 6.45 19.15
CA TRP A 251 2.01 6.43 17.84
C TRP A 251 1.59 7.82 17.32
N ASP A 252 1.04 8.67 18.18
CA ASP A 252 0.60 10.01 17.78
C ASP A 252 1.77 10.85 17.23
N GLU A 253 2.90 10.83 17.91
CA GLU A 253 4.08 11.58 17.49
C GLU A 253 4.72 10.95 16.24
N TRP A 254 4.79 9.61 16.17
CA TRP A 254 5.31 8.91 15.00
C TRP A 254 4.53 9.25 13.74
N LEU A 255 3.19 9.16 13.80
CA LEU A 255 2.31 9.48 12.68
C LEU A 255 2.40 10.97 12.29
N ARG A 256 2.48 11.86 13.28
CA ARG A 256 2.65 13.31 13.02
C ARG A 256 3.97 13.58 12.27
N GLN A 257 5.06 12.95 12.67
CA GLN A 257 6.36 13.08 11.98
C GLN A 257 6.29 12.51 10.56
N ALA A 258 5.68 11.34 10.38
CA ALA A 258 5.54 10.69 9.08
C ALA A 258 4.75 11.55 8.08
N VAL A 259 3.62 12.11 8.50
CA VAL A 259 2.82 13.04 7.67
C VAL A 259 3.61 14.31 7.33
N ALA A 260 4.24 14.92 8.34
CA ALA A 260 5.01 16.14 8.14
C ALA A 260 6.22 15.94 7.20
N ALA A 261 6.93 14.82 7.34
CA ALA A 261 8.06 14.46 6.50
C ALA A 261 7.61 14.23 5.04
N SER A 262 6.54 13.46 4.82
CA SER A 262 6.00 13.18 3.50
C SER A 262 5.56 14.47 2.77
N ARG A 263 4.81 15.33 3.47
CA ARG A 263 4.40 16.64 2.91
C ARG A 263 5.58 17.56 2.61
N ARG A 264 6.62 17.53 3.43
CA ARG A 264 7.83 18.33 3.22
C ARG A 264 8.59 17.88 1.97
N VAL A 265 8.83 16.58 1.82
CA VAL A 265 9.59 16.01 0.70
C VAL A 265 8.85 16.22 -0.62
N LEU A 266 7.52 16.07 -0.62
CA LEU A 266 6.73 16.22 -1.83
C LEU A 266 6.23 17.65 -2.08
N ARG A 267 6.68 18.63 -1.30
CA ARG A 267 6.36 20.04 -1.55
C ARG A 267 7.00 20.49 -2.87
N GLY A 268 6.17 20.96 -3.82
CA GLY A 268 6.65 21.37 -5.14
C GLY A 268 6.92 20.24 -6.12
N VAL A 269 6.60 19.00 -5.76
CA VAL A 269 6.55 17.86 -6.70
C VAL A 269 5.27 17.97 -7.50
N ALA A 270 5.42 18.21 -8.83
CA ALA A 270 4.27 18.50 -9.69
C ALA A 270 3.46 17.23 -10.02
N GLY A 271 4.14 16.10 -10.18
CA GLY A 271 3.57 14.91 -10.81
C GLY A 271 3.31 15.12 -12.31
N ARG A 272 2.88 14.08 -13.01
CA ARG A 272 2.53 14.11 -14.44
C ARG A 272 1.03 13.96 -14.69
#